data_c32438ec2acd246ca80f258196aad976
#
_entry.id   c32438ec2acd246ca80f258196aad976
#
_cell.length_a   1.000
_cell.length_b   1.000
_cell.length_c   1.000
_cell.angle_alpha   90.00
_cell.angle_beta   90.00
_cell.angle_gamma   90.00
#
_symmetry.space_group_name_H-M   'P 1'
#
loop_
_entity.id
_entity.type
_entity.pdbx_description
1 polymer ?
#
loop_
_entity_poly.entity_id
_entity_poly.type
_entity_poly.pdbx_seq_one_letter_code
_entity_poly.pdbx_strand_id
1 'polypeptide(L)'
;MSKIFNNQNQNFLYLDTKHNDTILRQSIAKINVNVKSDLTKDVTESTKKEGKNPTPREVLTDYLESTSVHGLQYFGKTNIEVGVLGKILWAFTILTCFVCTCHSFEVHHLKRYTRLNARLVSGLSLMLMQFLRRYNENPTNTYIQTFDAPIFRAPFPAVTICPSIPIPLKKRLAILENSILPENVSRELALEMLNYGHLITHPYMNKEFKQMDKLKEFLDANKWSVARFVKTLINCEDMFELCWWSTERIDCTKSIKHSYSSYGLCCSFNYLLENYVGSQKGQPKPKPLSSADFGLWSGLKLVFNKEMFMITQDDMRSSTRVVNSNGMVVLIHHRMDYPGLNTNMYTLQVNHKLEIAIKPELIQKPAGLQHRNKEKQLVPVCIAEDQNTLEYFSVYRYSNCYANCRVKAMIQLCGCLPFIYDNIAEFYNISRCEIEHLPCIQRNTKLIGIVKDIQNENFTCSCRTPCENMNYDNSPNLISLTKASLPNTTDKGTAIKVYMYSQTFQMLLTLSAADETYLLASVGGIFSLFLGCSFLSVVEIVYFVYLYCRAIFAHKRHEVQTDHTTNEIFVNGRRRVY
;
A
#
# COMPACT_ATOMS: atom_id res chain seq x y z
N MET A 1 34.14 -33.53 -7.90
CA MET A 1 33.44 -33.89 -6.64
C MET A 1 32.01 -33.31 -6.53
N SER A 2 31.27 -33.21 -7.65
CA SER A 2 29.91 -32.66 -7.62
C SER A 2 28.81 -33.55 -8.24
N LYS A 3 29.07 -34.85 -8.35
CA LYS A 3 28.13 -35.85 -8.92
C LYS A 3 27.72 -36.99 -7.97
N ILE A 4 28.14 -36.97 -6.70
CA ILE A 4 27.88 -38.09 -5.76
C ILE A 4 26.82 -37.71 -4.72
N PHE A 5 26.42 -36.45 -4.55
CA PHE A 5 25.45 -36.03 -3.51
C PHE A 5 23.98 -35.99 -3.97
N ASN A 6 23.66 -36.24 -5.24
CA ASN A 6 22.28 -36.08 -5.73
C ASN A 6 21.48 -37.40 -5.85
N ASN A 7 22.04 -38.55 -5.44
CA ASN A 7 21.34 -39.84 -5.59
C ASN A 7 20.91 -40.51 -4.26
N GLN A 8 21.18 -39.92 -3.10
CA GLN A 8 20.72 -40.49 -1.82
C GLN A 8 19.43 -39.86 -1.26
N ASN A 9 19.06 -38.64 -1.66
CA ASN A 9 17.85 -37.99 -1.16
C ASN A 9 16.56 -38.34 -1.94
N GLN A 10 16.65 -38.94 -3.11
CA GLN A 10 15.43 -39.37 -3.83
C GLN A 10 14.92 -40.75 -3.39
N ASN A 11 15.76 -41.62 -2.79
CA ASN A 11 15.33 -42.93 -2.34
C ASN A 11 14.70 -42.93 -0.93
N PHE A 12 14.90 -41.91 -0.12
CA PHE A 12 14.28 -41.83 1.22
C PHE A 12 12.82 -41.33 1.18
N LEU A 13 12.47 -40.50 0.21
CA LEU A 13 11.09 -40.04 0.03
C LEU A 13 10.17 -41.05 -0.68
N TYR A 14 10.73 -42.05 -1.39
CA TYR A 14 9.92 -43.03 -2.14
C TYR A 14 9.54 -44.26 -1.34
N LEU A 15 10.23 -44.55 -0.21
CA LEU A 15 9.91 -45.68 0.68
C LEU A 15 8.81 -45.34 1.71
N ASP A 16 8.65 -44.06 2.08
CA ASP A 16 7.66 -43.64 3.08
C ASP A 16 6.24 -43.49 2.50
N THR A 17 6.12 -43.16 1.21
CA THR A 17 4.80 -43.04 0.56
C THR A 17 4.12 -44.38 0.29
N LYS A 18 4.88 -45.47 0.03
CA LYS A 18 4.29 -46.79 -0.20
C LYS A 18 3.80 -47.46 1.11
N HIS A 19 4.43 -47.16 2.23
CA HIS A 19 4.01 -47.72 3.53
C HIS A 19 2.74 -47.03 4.04
N ASN A 20 2.63 -45.72 3.87
CA ASN A 20 1.44 -44.97 4.23
C ASN A 20 0.22 -45.28 3.35
N ASP A 21 0.41 -45.52 2.03
CA ASP A 21 -0.69 -45.94 1.15
C ASP A 21 -1.26 -47.31 1.49
N THR A 22 -0.44 -48.23 1.97
CA THR A 22 -0.90 -49.57 2.38
C THR A 22 -1.71 -49.55 3.69
N ILE A 23 -1.27 -48.72 4.65
CA ILE A 23 -1.99 -48.53 5.93
C ILE A 23 -3.31 -47.78 5.66
N LEU A 24 -3.30 -46.76 4.77
CA LEU A 24 -4.50 -46.01 4.40
C LEU A 24 -5.53 -46.90 3.68
N ARG A 25 -5.10 -47.77 2.76
CA ARG A 25 -5.98 -48.73 2.07
C ARG A 25 -6.55 -49.80 3.02
N GLN A 26 -5.78 -50.27 3.99
CA GLN A 26 -6.28 -51.20 4.99
C GLN A 26 -7.25 -50.53 5.96
N SER A 27 -7.04 -49.26 6.32
CA SER A 27 -7.95 -48.50 7.17
C SER A 27 -9.26 -48.18 6.43
N ILE A 28 -9.21 -47.80 5.16
CA ILE A 28 -10.39 -47.56 4.32
C ILE A 28 -11.18 -48.85 4.05
N ALA A 29 -10.49 -50.00 3.87
CA ALA A 29 -11.14 -51.29 3.72
C ALA A 29 -11.88 -51.74 5.01
N LYS A 30 -11.29 -51.52 6.20
CA LYS A 30 -11.94 -51.78 7.49
C LYS A 30 -13.15 -50.86 7.75
N ILE A 31 -13.06 -49.58 7.35
CA ILE A 31 -14.18 -48.62 7.45
C ILE A 31 -15.32 -49.04 6.51
N ASN A 32 -15.01 -49.43 5.26
CA ASN A 32 -16.04 -49.90 4.31
C ASN A 32 -16.73 -51.19 4.72
N VAL A 33 -16.05 -52.11 5.44
CA VAL A 33 -16.66 -53.32 5.94
C VAL A 33 -17.60 -53.03 7.10
N ASN A 34 -17.20 -52.14 8.04
CA ASN A 34 -18.07 -51.74 9.16
C ASN A 34 -19.28 -50.91 8.69
N VAL A 35 -19.10 -50.00 7.74
CA VAL A 35 -20.21 -49.21 7.18
C VAL A 35 -21.22 -50.10 6.41
N LYS A 36 -20.76 -51.18 5.75
CA LYS A 36 -21.66 -52.14 5.10
C LYS A 36 -22.42 -53.02 6.10
N SER A 37 -21.81 -53.40 7.26
CA SER A 37 -22.49 -54.20 8.27
C SER A 37 -23.57 -53.41 9.04
N ASP A 38 -23.34 -52.11 9.26
CA ASP A 38 -24.31 -51.26 9.95
C ASP A 38 -25.44 -50.84 8.99
N LEU A 39 -25.15 -50.56 7.71
CA LEU A 39 -26.17 -50.27 6.69
C LEU A 39 -27.10 -51.46 6.43
N THR A 40 -26.61 -52.72 6.54
CA THR A 40 -27.44 -53.90 6.35
C THR A 40 -28.33 -54.21 7.55
N LYS A 41 -27.93 -53.81 8.77
CA LYS A 41 -28.80 -53.94 9.95
C LYS A 41 -29.93 -52.94 9.96
N ASP A 42 -29.64 -51.67 9.62
CA ASP A 42 -30.66 -50.62 9.56
C ASP A 42 -31.66 -50.84 8.41
N VAL A 43 -31.21 -51.41 7.28
CA VAL A 43 -32.13 -51.73 6.13
C VAL A 43 -33.04 -52.92 6.46
N THR A 44 -32.62 -53.89 7.28
CA THR A 44 -33.46 -55.01 7.68
C THR A 44 -34.47 -54.68 8.77
N GLU A 45 -34.22 -53.66 9.59
CA GLU A 45 -35.19 -53.17 10.59
C GLU A 45 -36.20 -52.20 9.98
N SER A 46 -35.80 -51.45 8.94
CA SER A 46 -36.66 -50.52 8.20
C SER A 46 -37.70 -51.20 7.28
N THR A 47 -37.44 -52.44 6.83
CA THR A 47 -38.37 -53.15 5.90
C THR A 47 -39.57 -53.79 6.56
N LYS A 48 -39.73 -53.65 7.90
CA LYS A 48 -40.92 -54.19 8.61
C LYS A 48 -41.99 -53.20 9.01
N LYS A 49 -41.84 -51.92 8.61
CA LYS A 49 -42.94 -50.91 8.70
C LYS A 49 -43.49 -50.61 7.34
N GLU A 50 -44.34 -51.48 6.84
CA GLU A 50 -45.10 -51.25 5.62
C GLU A 50 -46.04 -50.04 5.74
N GLY A 51 -45.87 -49.09 4.83
CA GLY A 51 -47.03 -48.44 4.18
C GLY A 51 -47.66 -47.22 4.86
N LYS A 52 -47.14 -46.62 5.94
CA LYS A 52 -47.68 -45.33 6.41
C LYS A 52 -46.68 -44.19 6.19
N ASN A 53 -47.12 -43.17 5.43
CA ASN A 53 -46.34 -41.93 5.41
C ASN A 53 -46.17 -41.40 6.83
N PRO A 54 -44.94 -41.02 7.26
CA PRO A 54 -44.68 -40.55 8.62
C PRO A 54 -45.52 -39.28 8.87
N THR A 55 -46.13 -39.24 10.07
CA THR A 55 -46.87 -38.04 10.49
C THR A 55 -45.89 -36.88 10.76
N PRO A 56 -46.32 -35.61 10.63
CA PRO A 56 -45.47 -34.48 10.96
C PRO A 56 -44.85 -34.53 12.36
N ARG A 57 -45.57 -35.13 13.31
CA ARG A 57 -45.13 -35.33 14.70
C ARG A 57 -44.02 -36.37 14.79
N GLU A 58 -44.07 -37.45 14.03
CA GLU A 58 -43.04 -38.49 14.00
C GLU A 58 -41.73 -37.93 13.39
N VAL A 59 -41.84 -37.17 12.28
CA VAL A 59 -40.66 -36.50 11.65
C VAL A 59 -40.01 -35.54 12.62
N LEU A 60 -40.78 -34.74 13.37
CA LEU A 60 -40.23 -33.82 14.38
C LEU A 60 -39.54 -34.55 15.53
N THR A 61 -40.11 -35.66 15.99
CA THR A 61 -39.54 -36.47 17.07
C THR A 61 -38.22 -37.10 16.62
N ASP A 62 -38.16 -37.63 15.41
CA ASP A 62 -36.98 -38.24 14.82
C ASP A 62 -35.86 -37.22 14.67
N TYR A 63 -36.17 -36.00 14.21
CA TYR A 63 -35.21 -34.89 14.20
C TYR A 63 -34.69 -34.55 15.59
N LEU A 64 -35.56 -34.41 16.59
CA LEU A 64 -35.17 -34.07 17.95
C LEU A 64 -34.30 -35.15 18.60
N GLU A 65 -34.45 -36.41 18.21
CA GLU A 65 -33.64 -37.54 18.72
C GLU A 65 -32.30 -37.68 18.01
N SER A 66 -32.21 -37.36 16.75
CA SER A 66 -31.03 -37.54 15.89
C SER A 66 -30.14 -36.30 15.74
N THR A 67 -30.65 -35.11 16.08
CA THR A 67 -29.95 -33.84 15.80
C THR A 67 -28.63 -33.71 16.55
N SER A 68 -27.61 -33.18 15.86
CA SER A 68 -26.31 -32.83 16.41
C SER A 68 -26.31 -31.54 17.25
N VAL A 69 -27.39 -30.75 17.19
CA VAL A 69 -27.50 -29.49 17.95
C VAL A 69 -27.67 -29.73 19.43
N HIS A 70 -26.74 -29.18 20.24
CA HIS A 70 -26.74 -29.38 21.69
C HIS A 70 -28.05 -28.91 22.33
N GLY A 71 -28.65 -29.79 23.16
CA GLY A 71 -29.85 -29.48 23.92
C GLY A 71 -31.17 -29.81 23.22
N LEU A 72 -31.26 -29.91 21.87
CA LEU A 72 -32.50 -30.32 21.20
C LEU A 72 -32.88 -31.76 21.44
N GLN A 73 -31.91 -32.65 21.66
CA GLN A 73 -32.14 -34.08 21.99
C GLN A 73 -32.99 -34.29 23.27
N TYR A 74 -32.96 -33.35 24.23
CA TYR A 74 -33.73 -33.44 25.47
C TYR A 74 -35.24 -33.27 25.28
N PHE A 75 -35.68 -32.79 24.10
CA PHE A 75 -37.10 -32.69 23.76
C PHE A 75 -37.66 -33.98 23.15
N GLY A 76 -36.82 -34.78 22.46
CA GLY A 76 -37.21 -36.02 21.77
C GLY A 76 -37.15 -37.24 22.67
N LYS A 77 -36.15 -37.35 23.57
CA LYS A 77 -35.94 -38.51 24.41
C LYS A 77 -37.05 -38.66 25.45
N THR A 78 -37.85 -39.72 25.30
CA THR A 78 -38.92 -40.07 26.22
C THR A 78 -38.42 -40.78 27.51
N ASN A 79 -37.17 -41.30 27.48
CA ASN A 79 -36.61 -42.15 28.56
C ASN A 79 -35.75 -41.39 29.60
N ILE A 80 -35.52 -40.12 29.47
CA ILE A 80 -34.87 -39.32 30.49
C ILE A 80 -36.00 -38.62 31.27
N GLU A 81 -36.04 -38.76 32.58
CA GLU A 81 -36.96 -38.06 33.50
C GLU A 81 -36.74 -36.55 33.54
N VAL A 82 -36.68 -35.91 32.39
CA VAL A 82 -36.76 -34.44 32.27
C VAL A 82 -38.23 -34.11 32.32
N GLY A 83 -38.76 -33.85 33.50
CA GLY A 83 -40.15 -33.46 33.70
C GLY A 83 -40.52 -32.27 32.81
N VAL A 84 -41.81 -32.00 32.62
CA VAL A 84 -42.35 -30.90 31.81
C VAL A 84 -41.62 -29.58 32.10
N LEU A 85 -41.27 -29.34 33.36
CA LEU A 85 -40.54 -28.16 33.80
C LEU A 85 -39.11 -28.09 33.18
N GLY A 86 -38.40 -29.22 33.08
CA GLY A 86 -37.06 -29.29 32.45
C GLY A 86 -37.12 -29.05 30.96
N LYS A 87 -38.14 -29.58 30.26
CA LYS A 87 -38.34 -29.30 28.81
C LYS A 87 -38.65 -27.81 28.57
N ILE A 88 -39.44 -27.18 29.41
CA ILE A 88 -39.72 -25.75 29.37
C ILE A 88 -38.45 -24.93 29.62
N LEU A 89 -37.63 -25.33 30.60
CA LEU A 89 -36.37 -24.65 30.91
C LEU A 89 -35.37 -24.74 29.74
N TRP A 90 -35.28 -25.93 29.10
CA TRP A 90 -34.45 -26.11 27.91
C TRP A 90 -34.98 -25.33 26.69
N ALA A 91 -36.29 -25.34 26.45
CA ALA A 91 -36.92 -24.55 25.40
C ALA A 91 -36.62 -23.06 25.59
N PHE A 92 -36.73 -22.57 26.84
CA PHE A 92 -36.43 -21.18 27.17
C PHE A 92 -34.95 -20.86 26.96
N THR A 93 -34.05 -21.76 27.32
CA THR A 93 -32.60 -21.58 27.13
C THR A 93 -32.24 -21.50 25.63
N ILE A 94 -32.77 -22.42 24.81
CA ILE A 94 -32.50 -22.43 23.36
C ILE A 94 -33.14 -21.21 22.69
N LEU A 95 -34.38 -20.87 23.06
CA LEU A 95 -35.08 -19.69 22.52
C LEU A 95 -34.35 -18.40 22.90
N THR A 96 -33.88 -18.27 24.14
CA THR A 96 -33.10 -17.10 24.57
C THR A 96 -31.74 -17.02 23.82
N CYS A 97 -31.05 -18.15 23.61
CA CYS A 97 -29.84 -18.16 22.79
C CYS A 97 -30.11 -17.76 21.34
N PHE A 98 -31.20 -18.24 20.76
CA PHE A 98 -31.59 -17.90 19.39
C PHE A 98 -32.08 -16.45 19.25
N VAL A 99 -32.95 -16.01 20.15
CA VAL A 99 -33.46 -14.62 20.16
C VAL A 99 -32.35 -13.62 20.41
N CYS A 100 -31.40 -13.92 21.30
CA CYS A 100 -30.27 -13.02 21.53
C CYS A 100 -29.28 -12.97 20.36
N THR A 101 -29.09 -14.07 19.62
CA THR A 101 -28.32 -14.03 18.36
C THR A 101 -29.03 -13.21 17.30
N CYS A 102 -30.35 -13.31 17.16
CA CYS A 102 -31.14 -12.53 16.23
C CYS A 102 -31.34 -11.07 16.66
N HIS A 103 -31.53 -10.82 17.98
CA HIS A 103 -31.81 -9.49 18.53
C HIS A 103 -30.55 -8.61 18.70
N SER A 104 -29.37 -9.22 18.68
CA SER A 104 -28.10 -8.46 18.68
C SER A 104 -27.91 -7.60 17.42
N PHE A 105 -28.77 -7.78 16.43
CA PHE A 105 -28.82 -6.93 15.24
C PHE A 105 -29.52 -5.58 15.49
N GLU A 106 -30.34 -5.41 16.55
CA GLU A 106 -31.20 -4.23 16.63
C GLU A 106 -31.20 -3.43 17.95
N VAL A 107 -30.72 -3.91 19.10
CA VAL A 107 -31.08 -3.22 20.37
C VAL A 107 -29.93 -2.77 21.25
N HIS A 108 -29.83 -1.48 21.39
CA HIS A 108 -29.01 -0.75 22.37
C HIS A 108 -29.67 -0.57 23.76
N HIS A 109 -30.84 -1.16 24.02
CA HIS A 109 -31.57 -0.96 25.27
C HIS A 109 -32.32 -2.21 25.74
N LEU A 110 -31.77 -2.98 26.69
CA LEU A 110 -32.57 -3.54 27.82
C LEU A 110 -31.67 -3.95 28.99
N LYS A 111 -31.79 -3.21 30.06
CA LYS A 111 -31.22 -3.53 31.39
C LYS A 111 -32.19 -4.42 32.18
N ARG A 112 -31.61 -5.48 32.81
CA ARG A 112 -32.14 -6.32 33.89
C ARG A 112 -33.13 -7.41 33.50
N TYR A 113 -32.65 -8.68 33.40
CA TYR A 113 -33.18 -9.81 34.20
C TYR A 113 -32.32 -11.11 33.99
N THR A 114 -32.07 -11.86 35.09
CA THR A 114 -31.49 -13.22 35.24
C THR A 114 -29.97 -13.38 35.08
N ARG A 115 -29.28 -13.58 36.21
CA ARG A 115 -27.80 -13.48 36.34
C ARG A 115 -26.94 -14.62 35.82
N LEU A 116 -27.44 -15.79 35.50
CA LEU A 116 -26.60 -16.94 35.07
C LEU A 116 -26.72 -17.23 33.55
N ASN A 117 -27.94 -17.33 33.03
CA ASN A 117 -28.15 -17.50 31.58
C ASN A 117 -27.82 -16.23 30.82
N ALA A 118 -28.02 -15.06 31.45
CA ALA A 118 -27.61 -13.77 30.91
C ALA A 118 -26.08 -13.64 30.65
N ARG A 119 -25.24 -14.33 31.41
CA ARG A 119 -23.77 -14.29 31.23
C ARG A 119 -23.29 -15.07 30.02
N LEU A 120 -23.85 -16.24 29.73
CA LEU A 120 -23.51 -17.05 28.55
C LEU A 120 -24.03 -16.39 27.27
N VAL A 121 -25.25 -15.90 27.30
CA VAL A 121 -25.88 -15.21 26.16
C VAL A 121 -25.24 -13.83 25.93
N SER A 122 -24.91 -13.11 27.01
CA SER A 122 -24.16 -11.85 26.87
C SER A 122 -22.75 -12.09 26.37
N GLY A 123 -22.09 -13.21 26.73
CA GLY A 123 -20.79 -13.58 26.21
C GLY A 123 -20.81 -13.87 24.70
N LEU A 124 -21.78 -14.66 24.23
CA LEU A 124 -21.99 -14.96 22.81
C LEU A 124 -22.24 -13.65 22.02
N SER A 125 -23.16 -12.82 22.51
CA SER A 125 -23.53 -11.56 21.88
C SER A 125 -22.37 -10.58 21.85
N LEU A 126 -21.60 -10.46 22.93
CA LEU A 126 -20.41 -9.61 22.99
C LEU A 126 -19.32 -10.07 22.02
N MET A 127 -19.04 -11.38 21.96
CA MET A 127 -18.08 -11.93 21.02
C MET A 127 -18.51 -11.69 19.57
N LEU A 128 -19.77 -12.00 19.24
CA LEU A 128 -20.29 -11.77 17.90
C LEU A 128 -20.22 -10.28 17.52
N MET A 129 -20.61 -9.38 18.42
CA MET A 129 -20.47 -7.93 18.18
C MET A 129 -19.02 -7.51 17.97
N GLN A 130 -18.07 -8.05 18.73
CA GLN A 130 -16.64 -7.74 18.55
C GLN A 130 -16.14 -8.20 17.18
N PHE A 131 -16.50 -9.40 16.73
CA PHE A 131 -16.10 -9.89 15.41
C PHE A 131 -16.76 -9.13 14.27
N LEU A 132 -18.06 -8.83 14.37
CA LEU A 132 -18.77 -8.01 13.38
C LEU A 132 -18.22 -6.58 13.35
N ARG A 133 -17.89 -5.99 14.50
CA ARG A 133 -17.25 -4.69 14.58
C ARG A 133 -15.89 -4.71 13.88
N ARG A 134 -15.05 -5.71 14.17
CA ARG A 134 -13.73 -5.85 13.55
C ARG A 134 -13.85 -6.06 12.02
N TYR A 135 -14.79 -6.89 11.59
CA TYR A 135 -15.09 -7.06 10.17
C TYR A 135 -15.56 -5.76 9.51
N ASN A 136 -16.47 -5.03 10.17
CA ASN A 136 -16.99 -3.77 9.66
C ASN A 136 -15.93 -2.65 9.63
N GLU A 137 -14.99 -2.62 10.56
CA GLU A 137 -13.86 -1.69 10.58
C GLU A 137 -12.86 -2.02 9.47
N ASN A 138 -12.85 -3.26 9.01
CA ASN A 138 -11.96 -3.79 7.95
C ASN A 138 -10.50 -3.35 8.15
N PRO A 139 -9.86 -3.68 9.29
CA PRO A 139 -8.50 -3.28 9.57
C PRO A 139 -7.53 -3.98 8.61
N THR A 140 -6.42 -3.31 8.31
CA THR A 140 -5.36 -3.87 7.47
C THR A 140 -4.13 -4.17 8.31
N ASN A 141 -3.49 -5.29 8.05
CA ASN A 141 -2.21 -5.69 8.64
C ASN A 141 -1.16 -5.84 7.55
N THR A 142 0.06 -5.43 7.87
CA THR A 142 1.21 -5.61 7.00
C THR A 142 2.07 -6.76 7.53
N TYR A 143 2.29 -7.74 6.68
CA TYR A 143 3.07 -8.94 6.96
C TYR A 143 4.35 -8.94 6.14
N ILE A 144 5.39 -9.55 6.68
CA ILE A 144 6.60 -9.79 5.92
C ILE A 144 6.34 -11.00 5.01
N GLN A 145 6.38 -10.76 3.71
CA GLN A 145 6.22 -11.80 2.70
C GLN A 145 7.51 -12.62 2.56
N THR A 146 8.65 -11.95 2.49
CA THR A 146 9.98 -12.56 2.47
C THR A 146 11.05 -11.56 2.89
N PHE A 147 12.12 -12.05 3.51
CA PHE A 147 13.34 -11.29 3.77
C PHE A 147 14.39 -11.48 2.66
N ASP A 148 14.22 -12.48 1.79
CA ASP A 148 15.23 -12.98 0.88
C ASP A 148 14.88 -12.71 -0.60
N ALA A 149 14.17 -11.62 -0.89
CA ALA A 149 13.96 -11.22 -2.27
C ALA A 149 15.31 -10.80 -2.90
N PRO A 150 15.70 -11.36 -4.05
CA PRO A 150 17.01 -11.08 -4.61
C PRO A 150 17.14 -9.64 -5.10
N ILE A 151 18.27 -9.00 -4.83
CA ILE A 151 18.49 -7.54 -5.03
C ILE A 151 18.32 -7.09 -6.49
N PHE A 152 18.56 -7.94 -7.47
CA PHE A 152 18.39 -7.61 -8.88
C PHE A 152 16.92 -7.34 -9.27
N ARG A 153 15.94 -7.72 -8.42
CA ARG A 153 14.52 -7.36 -8.58
C ARG A 153 14.21 -5.94 -8.09
N ALA A 154 15.04 -5.41 -7.21
CA ALA A 154 14.87 -4.04 -6.76
C ALA A 154 15.43 -3.06 -7.78
N PRO A 155 14.64 -2.08 -8.26
CA PRO A 155 15.17 -1.01 -9.09
C PRO A 155 16.16 -0.17 -8.30
N PHE A 156 17.25 0.25 -8.95
CA PHE A 156 18.17 1.20 -8.35
C PHE A 156 17.49 2.58 -8.23
N PRO A 157 17.65 3.32 -7.11
CA PRO A 157 17.03 4.62 -6.95
C PRO A 157 17.57 5.65 -7.93
N ALA A 158 16.86 6.75 -8.07
CA ALA A 158 17.41 7.96 -8.64
C ALA A 158 18.32 8.64 -7.61
N VAL A 159 19.44 9.14 -8.09
CA VAL A 159 20.39 9.95 -7.32
C VAL A 159 20.41 11.34 -7.92
N THR A 160 19.85 12.31 -7.20
CA THR A 160 19.74 13.70 -7.65
C THR A 160 20.66 14.58 -6.83
N ILE A 161 21.47 15.36 -7.51
CA ILE A 161 22.49 16.22 -6.92
C ILE A 161 22.17 17.68 -7.25
N CYS A 162 21.93 18.46 -6.19
CA CYS A 162 21.54 19.85 -6.30
C CYS A 162 22.68 20.73 -5.74
N PRO A 163 23.27 21.63 -6.54
CA PRO A 163 24.28 22.54 -6.05
C PRO A 163 23.67 23.53 -5.05
N SER A 164 24.23 23.58 -3.86
CA SER A 164 23.91 24.58 -2.83
C SER A 164 25.14 25.40 -2.46
N ILE A 165 26.14 25.39 -3.34
CA ILE A 165 27.39 26.15 -3.22
C ILE A 165 27.38 27.33 -4.18
N PRO A 166 28.16 28.38 -3.90
CA PRO A 166 28.33 29.50 -4.81
C PRO A 166 28.84 29.06 -6.18
N ILE A 167 28.47 29.78 -7.23
CA ILE A 167 29.01 29.54 -8.57
C ILE A 167 30.49 29.99 -8.61
N PRO A 168 31.43 29.16 -9.08
CA PRO A 168 32.84 29.51 -9.13
C PRO A 168 33.10 30.82 -9.88
N LEU A 169 34.05 31.65 -9.38
CA LEU A 169 34.37 32.95 -9.93
C LEU A 169 34.73 32.88 -11.42
N LYS A 170 35.49 31.87 -11.84
CA LYS A 170 35.89 31.64 -13.23
C LYS A 170 34.64 31.52 -14.15
N LYS A 171 33.62 30.77 -13.70
CA LYS A 171 32.36 30.62 -14.46
C LYS A 171 31.54 31.91 -14.48
N ARG A 172 31.47 32.65 -13.36
CA ARG A 172 30.78 33.94 -13.28
C ARG A 172 31.41 34.97 -14.23
N LEU A 173 32.73 35.04 -14.27
CA LEU A 173 33.44 35.94 -15.20
C LEU A 173 33.17 35.56 -16.64
N ALA A 174 33.23 34.28 -17.02
CA ALA A 174 32.94 33.85 -18.39
C ALA A 174 31.50 34.14 -18.82
N ILE A 175 30.53 34.04 -17.89
CA ILE A 175 29.14 34.41 -18.15
C ILE A 175 29.03 35.95 -18.36
N LEU A 176 29.67 36.73 -17.52
CA LEU A 176 29.60 38.17 -17.57
C LEU A 176 30.27 38.77 -18.84
N GLU A 177 31.36 38.15 -19.29
CA GLU A 177 32.05 38.55 -20.56
C GLU A 177 31.15 38.32 -21.78
N ASN A 178 30.22 37.37 -21.73
CA ASN A 178 29.27 37.06 -22.81
C ASN A 178 27.88 37.68 -22.57
N SER A 179 27.73 38.58 -21.60
CA SER A 179 26.47 39.24 -21.28
C SER A 179 26.52 40.75 -21.42
N ILE A 180 25.36 41.37 -21.63
CA ILE A 180 25.19 42.82 -21.69
C ILE A 180 25.00 43.33 -20.25
N LEU A 181 25.86 44.27 -19.82
CA LEU A 181 25.77 44.90 -18.52
C LEU A 181 25.00 46.23 -18.64
N PRO A 182 23.83 46.38 -17.99
CA PRO A 182 23.08 47.64 -17.97
C PRO A 182 23.87 48.76 -17.24
N GLU A 183 23.66 50.02 -17.61
CA GLU A 183 24.34 51.17 -16.97
C GLU A 183 24.11 51.25 -15.45
N ASN A 184 22.95 50.83 -15.00
CA ASN A 184 22.57 50.85 -13.57
C ASN A 184 23.07 49.63 -12.77
N VAL A 185 23.80 48.68 -13.36
CA VAL A 185 24.29 47.46 -12.72
C VAL A 185 25.82 47.46 -12.77
N SER A 186 26.47 47.62 -11.62
CA SER A 186 27.93 47.52 -11.55
C SER A 186 28.42 46.10 -11.82
N ARG A 187 29.68 45.94 -12.25
CA ARG A 187 30.31 44.64 -12.51
C ARG A 187 30.35 43.78 -11.26
N GLU A 188 30.67 44.39 -10.09
CA GLU A 188 30.71 43.71 -8.81
C GLU A 188 29.33 43.20 -8.43
N LEU A 189 28.28 44.01 -8.61
CA LEU A 189 26.90 43.64 -8.36
C LEU A 189 26.44 42.48 -9.25
N ALA A 190 26.78 42.52 -10.54
CA ALA A 190 26.48 41.43 -11.47
C ALA A 190 27.15 40.10 -11.03
N LEU A 191 28.42 40.16 -10.63
CA LEU A 191 29.13 38.99 -10.10
C LEU A 191 28.50 38.44 -8.80
N GLU A 192 27.98 39.32 -7.94
CA GLU A 192 27.26 38.92 -6.74
C GLU A 192 25.91 38.24 -7.08
N MET A 193 25.14 38.81 -8.01
CA MET A 193 23.88 38.22 -8.48
C MET A 193 24.10 36.84 -9.12
N LEU A 194 25.13 36.70 -9.95
CA LEU A 194 25.51 35.41 -10.56
C LEU A 194 25.94 34.36 -9.52
N ASN A 195 26.48 34.79 -8.38
CA ASN A 195 26.96 33.90 -7.34
C ASN A 195 25.88 33.01 -6.77
N TYR A 196 24.67 33.55 -6.55
CA TYR A 196 23.55 32.87 -5.93
C TYR A 196 22.31 32.75 -6.82
N GLY A 197 22.40 33.20 -8.07
CA GLY A 197 21.26 33.25 -8.98
C GLY A 197 20.56 31.91 -9.17
N HIS A 198 21.29 30.80 -9.08
CA HIS A 198 20.73 29.46 -9.18
C HIS A 198 19.81 29.09 -7.99
N LEU A 199 19.91 29.83 -6.89
CA LEU A 199 19.11 29.61 -5.68
C LEU A 199 17.87 30.50 -5.64
N ILE A 200 17.59 31.28 -6.67
CA ILE A 200 16.49 32.27 -6.70
C ILE A 200 15.11 31.65 -6.43
N THR A 201 14.94 30.38 -6.77
CA THR A 201 13.69 29.63 -6.56
C THR A 201 13.78 28.64 -5.39
N HIS A 202 14.90 28.67 -4.64
CA HIS A 202 15.08 27.74 -3.53
C HIS A 202 14.08 28.06 -2.40
N PRO A 203 13.39 27.04 -1.83
CA PRO A 203 12.31 27.26 -0.85
C PRO A 203 12.80 27.90 0.47
N TYR A 204 14.09 27.78 0.77
CA TYR A 204 14.72 28.35 1.98
C TYR A 204 15.49 29.64 1.70
N MET A 205 15.38 30.19 0.48
CA MET A 205 16.01 31.44 0.17
C MET A 205 15.40 32.55 1.01
N ASN A 206 16.24 33.13 1.86
CA ASN A 206 15.82 34.19 2.75
C ASN A 206 15.43 35.42 1.93
N LYS A 207 14.52 36.27 2.45
CA LYS A 207 13.98 37.49 1.86
C LYS A 207 15.05 38.54 1.49
N GLU A 208 16.33 38.22 1.62
CA GLU A 208 17.47 39.12 1.55
C GLU A 208 18.06 39.34 0.15
N PHE A 209 17.44 38.82 -0.91
CA PHE A 209 17.83 39.24 -2.26
C PHE A 209 17.31 40.68 -2.48
N LYS A 210 17.99 41.64 -1.83
CA LYS A 210 17.60 43.05 -1.77
C LYS A 210 17.60 43.78 -3.12
N GLN A 211 18.05 43.11 -4.19
CA GLN A 211 18.29 43.74 -5.48
C GLN A 211 17.61 43.03 -6.66
N MET A 212 16.39 42.51 -6.41
CA MET A 212 15.58 41.84 -7.44
C MET A 212 15.34 42.73 -8.67
N ASP A 213 15.17 44.03 -8.44
CA ASP A 213 14.98 45.00 -9.56
C ASP A 213 16.21 45.08 -10.46
N LYS A 214 17.42 45.07 -9.88
CA LYS A 214 18.67 45.07 -10.63
C LYS A 214 18.91 43.75 -11.36
N LEU A 215 18.51 42.63 -10.76
CA LEU A 215 18.53 41.34 -11.45
C LEU A 215 17.56 41.35 -12.63
N LYS A 216 16.35 41.92 -12.47
CA LYS A 216 15.41 42.10 -13.58
C LYS A 216 16.00 42.92 -14.72
N GLU A 217 16.59 44.10 -14.41
CA GLU A 217 17.28 44.95 -15.42
C GLU A 217 18.38 44.16 -16.17
N PHE A 218 19.17 43.36 -15.47
CA PHE A 218 20.21 42.53 -16.07
C PHE A 218 19.63 41.42 -16.96
N LEU A 219 18.56 40.72 -16.52
CA LEU A 219 17.92 39.69 -17.32
C LEU A 219 17.23 40.27 -18.57
N ASP A 220 16.55 41.39 -18.42
CA ASP A 220 15.85 42.08 -19.53
C ASP A 220 16.84 42.55 -20.58
N ALA A 221 17.98 43.16 -20.18
CA ALA A 221 19.05 43.60 -21.11
C ALA A 221 19.61 42.43 -21.93
N ASN A 222 19.70 41.23 -21.33
CA ASN A 222 20.20 40.02 -21.96
C ASN A 222 19.08 39.18 -22.63
N LYS A 223 17.81 39.60 -22.55
CA LYS A 223 16.64 38.83 -23.02
C LYS A 223 16.63 37.39 -22.43
N TRP A 224 16.96 37.25 -21.16
CA TRP A 224 16.96 35.99 -20.45
C TRP A 224 15.71 35.85 -19.58
N SER A 225 15.01 34.73 -19.74
CA SER A 225 14.04 34.27 -18.73
C SER A 225 14.76 33.75 -17.50
N VAL A 226 14.07 33.69 -16.36
CA VAL A 226 14.59 33.06 -15.13
C VAL A 226 15.07 31.62 -15.39
N ALA A 227 14.32 30.86 -16.20
CA ALA A 227 14.69 29.48 -16.56
C ALA A 227 16.01 29.42 -17.33
N ARG A 228 16.20 30.30 -18.33
CA ARG A 228 17.46 30.40 -19.11
C ARG A 228 18.62 30.82 -18.21
N PHE A 229 18.41 31.80 -17.36
CA PHE A 229 19.41 32.27 -16.40
C PHE A 229 19.93 31.14 -15.52
N VAL A 230 19.04 30.38 -14.84
CA VAL A 230 19.45 29.29 -13.98
C VAL A 230 20.13 28.15 -14.75
N LYS A 231 19.64 27.81 -15.96
CA LYS A 231 20.26 26.81 -16.85
C LYS A 231 21.69 27.23 -17.28
N THR A 232 21.96 28.52 -17.42
CA THR A 232 23.32 29.02 -17.72
C THR A 232 24.27 28.87 -16.52
N LEU A 233 23.76 29.01 -15.28
CA LEU A 233 24.54 28.89 -14.06
C LEU A 233 24.86 27.44 -13.72
N ILE A 234 23.92 26.50 -13.95
CA ILE A 234 24.06 25.08 -13.62
C ILE A 234 24.16 24.26 -14.90
N ASN A 235 25.30 23.61 -15.10
CA ASN A 235 25.48 22.65 -16.18
C ASN A 235 25.98 21.31 -15.61
N CYS A 236 25.24 20.24 -15.89
CA CYS A 236 25.56 18.90 -15.41
C CYS A 236 26.82 18.33 -16.09
N GLU A 237 27.15 18.77 -17.29
CA GLU A 237 28.34 18.31 -18.03
C GLU A 237 29.63 18.73 -17.32
N ASP A 238 29.65 19.94 -16.73
CA ASP A 238 30.82 20.49 -16.05
C ASP A 238 30.96 19.98 -14.60
N MET A 239 29.91 19.37 -14.06
CA MET A 239 29.84 19.03 -12.64
C MET A 239 30.71 17.83 -12.25
N PHE A 240 30.81 16.84 -13.13
CA PHE A 240 31.46 15.56 -12.83
C PHE A 240 32.68 15.32 -13.71
N GLU A 241 33.77 14.89 -13.07
CA GLU A 241 35.00 14.51 -13.76
C GLU A 241 34.99 13.04 -14.16
N LEU A 242 34.52 12.15 -13.25
CA LEU A 242 34.52 10.70 -13.44
C LEU A 242 33.25 10.08 -12.92
N CYS A 243 32.67 9.15 -13.70
CA CYS A 243 31.48 8.40 -13.35
C CYS A 243 31.68 6.91 -13.55
N TRP A 244 31.24 6.10 -12.60
CA TRP A 244 31.22 4.64 -12.67
C TRP A 244 29.85 4.08 -12.31
N TRP A 245 29.44 3.07 -13.03
CA TRP A 245 28.34 2.20 -12.68
C TRP A 245 28.88 0.78 -12.44
N SER A 246 28.75 0.30 -11.22
CA SER A 246 29.43 -0.90 -10.74
C SER A 246 30.97 -0.80 -10.96
N THR A 247 31.56 -1.68 -11.74
CA THR A 247 33.00 -1.68 -12.05
C THR A 247 33.33 -0.95 -13.35
N GLU A 248 32.34 -0.55 -14.14
CA GLU A 248 32.52 0.06 -15.45
C GLU A 248 32.53 1.58 -15.40
N ARG A 249 33.46 2.19 -16.12
CA ARG A 249 33.45 3.63 -16.34
C ARG A 249 32.37 3.99 -17.34
N ILE A 250 31.46 4.90 -16.96
CA ILE A 250 30.38 5.39 -17.79
C ILE A 250 30.62 6.84 -18.21
N ASP A 251 30.02 7.24 -19.32
CA ASP A 251 30.02 8.64 -19.78
C ASP A 251 29.08 9.45 -18.88
N CYS A 252 29.62 10.42 -18.14
CA CYS A 252 28.85 11.28 -17.22
C CYS A 252 27.77 12.06 -17.99
N THR A 253 28.10 12.63 -19.16
CA THR A 253 27.20 13.52 -19.91
C THR A 253 25.98 12.78 -20.48
N LYS A 254 26.14 11.48 -20.79
CA LYS A 254 25.04 10.62 -21.26
C LYS A 254 24.20 10.11 -20.11
N SER A 255 24.82 9.79 -18.98
CA SER A 255 24.19 9.09 -17.86
C SER A 255 23.53 10.03 -16.85
N ILE A 256 23.98 11.28 -16.75
CA ILE A 256 23.46 12.28 -15.82
C ILE A 256 22.78 13.39 -16.63
N LYS A 257 21.55 13.71 -16.28
CA LYS A 257 20.73 14.70 -16.97
C LYS A 257 20.28 15.79 -16.01
N HIS A 258 20.01 16.99 -16.56
CA HIS A 258 19.31 18.01 -15.80
C HIS A 258 17.97 17.49 -15.29
N SER A 259 17.60 17.92 -14.11
CA SER A 259 16.33 17.57 -13.49
C SER A 259 15.80 18.69 -12.63
N TYR A 260 14.48 18.80 -12.57
CA TYR A 260 13.80 19.77 -11.73
C TYR A 260 13.47 19.16 -10.37
N SER A 261 13.68 19.93 -9.32
CA SER A 261 13.40 19.53 -7.95
C SER A 261 12.90 20.71 -7.13
N SER A 262 12.37 20.45 -5.95
CA SER A 262 12.05 21.53 -5.01
C SER A 262 13.28 22.33 -4.54
N TYR A 263 14.49 21.82 -4.81
CA TYR A 263 15.76 22.49 -4.50
C TYR A 263 16.33 23.28 -5.69
N GLY A 264 15.61 23.38 -6.79
CA GLY A 264 16.05 24.08 -7.99
C GLY A 264 16.43 23.13 -9.12
N LEU A 265 17.33 23.58 -10.00
CA LEU A 265 17.90 22.77 -11.07
C LEU A 265 19.01 21.88 -10.51
N CYS A 266 18.88 20.60 -10.76
CA CYS A 266 19.76 19.55 -10.25
C CYS A 266 20.25 18.66 -11.39
N CYS A 267 21.17 17.76 -11.07
CA CYS A 267 21.71 16.76 -11.98
C CYS A 267 21.38 15.36 -11.45
N SER A 268 20.66 14.57 -12.22
CA SER A 268 20.14 13.28 -11.77
C SER A 268 20.65 12.11 -12.59
N PHE A 269 21.03 11.05 -11.90
CA PHE A 269 21.26 9.73 -12.45
C PHE A 269 20.02 8.86 -12.25
N ASN A 270 19.63 8.08 -13.26
CA ASN A 270 18.51 7.13 -13.24
C ASN A 270 17.13 7.77 -12.89
N TYR A 271 16.95 9.06 -13.18
CA TYR A 271 15.68 9.75 -12.98
C TYR A 271 14.89 9.79 -14.28
N LEU A 272 13.64 9.36 -14.26
CA LEU A 272 12.86 9.11 -15.47
C LEU A 272 11.55 9.91 -15.54
N LEU A 273 11.08 10.49 -14.44
CA LEU A 273 9.77 11.15 -14.39
C LEU A 273 9.60 12.24 -15.47
N GLU A 274 10.64 13.00 -15.76
CA GLU A 274 10.59 14.10 -16.73
C GLU A 274 10.30 13.64 -18.16
N ASN A 275 10.73 12.43 -18.51
CA ASN A 275 10.43 11.84 -19.82
C ASN A 275 8.95 11.45 -19.96
N TYR A 276 8.20 11.49 -18.87
CA TYR A 276 6.79 11.10 -18.82
C TYR A 276 5.85 12.28 -18.53
N VAL A 277 6.36 13.51 -18.45
CA VAL A 277 5.50 14.68 -18.36
C VAL A 277 4.68 14.79 -19.64
N GLY A 278 3.36 14.76 -19.49
CA GLY A 278 2.43 14.81 -20.60
C GLY A 278 2.36 13.57 -21.51
N SER A 279 3.06 12.49 -21.19
CA SER A 279 2.91 11.25 -21.95
C SER A 279 1.53 10.64 -21.73
N GLN A 280 0.96 10.08 -22.81
CA GLN A 280 -0.33 9.40 -22.74
C GLN A 280 -0.26 8.20 -21.77
N LYS A 281 -1.35 7.96 -21.04
CA LYS A 281 -1.47 6.78 -20.18
C LYS A 281 -1.24 5.52 -21.02
N GLY A 282 -0.32 4.65 -20.57
CA GLY A 282 -0.05 3.38 -21.24
C GLY A 282 1.24 3.32 -22.08
N GLN A 283 2.05 4.38 -22.13
CA GLN A 283 3.37 4.27 -22.75
C GLN A 283 4.24 3.25 -21.99
N PRO A 284 4.98 2.38 -22.71
CA PRO A 284 5.85 1.39 -22.09
C PRO A 284 6.94 2.09 -21.29
N LYS A 285 7.04 1.73 -20.00
CA LYS A 285 8.10 2.23 -19.14
C LYS A 285 9.41 1.57 -19.50
N PRO A 286 10.54 2.30 -19.51
CA PRO A 286 11.84 1.71 -19.73
C PRO A 286 12.13 0.71 -18.62
N LYS A 287 12.84 -0.36 -18.98
CA LYS A 287 13.29 -1.37 -18.02
C LYS A 287 14.04 -0.70 -16.87
N PRO A 288 13.72 -1.02 -15.61
CA PRO A 288 14.42 -0.45 -14.48
C PRO A 288 15.90 -0.82 -14.52
N LEU A 289 16.75 0.17 -14.24
CA LEU A 289 18.15 -0.09 -13.93
C LEU A 289 18.17 -0.76 -12.56
N SER A 290 18.78 -1.95 -12.47
CA SER A 290 18.96 -2.69 -11.24
C SER A 290 20.44 -3.02 -11.05
N SER A 291 20.90 -3.09 -9.80
CA SER A 291 22.24 -3.57 -9.50
C SER A 291 22.24 -5.09 -9.54
N ALA A 292 23.17 -5.68 -10.26
CA ALA A 292 23.38 -7.13 -10.26
C ALA A 292 24.14 -7.59 -9.00
N ASP A 293 24.81 -6.66 -8.32
CA ASP A 293 25.73 -6.92 -7.21
C ASP A 293 25.47 -5.96 -6.06
N PHE A 294 26.08 -6.19 -4.91
CA PHE A 294 25.94 -5.45 -3.67
C PHE A 294 27.31 -5.08 -3.06
N GLY A 295 27.28 -4.21 -2.04
CA GLY A 295 28.48 -3.75 -1.34
C GLY A 295 29.24 -2.64 -2.07
N LEU A 296 30.37 -2.26 -1.51
CA LEU A 296 31.12 -1.07 -1.93
C LEU A 296 31.59 -1.06 -3.39
N TRP A 297 31.70 -2.21 -4.04
CA TRP A 297 32.16 -2.30 -5.44
C TRP A 297 31.02 -2.27 -6.45
N SER A 298 29.78 -2.25 -5.98
CA SER A 298 28.58 -2.14 -6.80
C SER A 298 28.05 -0.70 -6.84
N GLY A 299 27.05 -0.46 -7.69
CA GLY A 299 26.29 0.79 -7.70
C GLY A 299 26.97 1.95 -8.42
N LEU A 300 26.60 3.17 -8.02
CA LEU A 300 27.01 4.43 -8.65
C LEU A 300 28.16 5.08 -7.86
N LYS A 301 29.23 5.46 -8.58
CA LYS A 301 30.30 6.32 -8.02
C LYS A 301 30.47 7.54 -8.92
N LEU A 302 30.40 8.73 -8.33
CA LEU A 302 30.59 10.01 -9.00
C LEU A 302 31.72 10.78 -8.32
N VAL A 303 32.65 11.28 -9.11
CA VAL A 303 33.72 12.19 -8.66
C VAL A 303 33.45 13.55 -9.28
N PHE A 304 33.40 14.56 -8.43
CA PHE A 304 33.13 15.92 -8.86
C PHE A 304 34.35 16.59 -9.48
N ASN A 305 34.09 17.47 -10.42
CA ASN A 305 35.11 18.36 -10.97
C ASN A 305 35.62 19.32 -9.87
N LYS A 306 36.94 19.40 -9.71
CA LYS A 306 37.57 20.26 -8.72
C LYS A 306 37.24 21.72 -8.91
N GLU A 307 37.06 22.17 -10.15
CA GLU A 307 36.72 23.57 -10.45
C GLU A 307 35.40 24.03 -9.80
N MET A 308 34.45 23.11 -9.57
CA MET A 308 33.20 23.41 -8.86
C MET A 308 33.41 23.89 -7.43
N PHE A 309 34.51 23.50 -6.81
CA PHE A 309 34.84 23.81 -5.40
C PHE A 309 35.94 24.88 -5.25
N MET A 310 36.35 25.53 -6.34
CA MET A 310 37.24 26.67 -6.31
C MET A 310 36.47 27.93 -5.93
N ILE A 311 36.10 28.03 -4.65
CA ILE A 311 35.23 29.04 -4.08
C ILE A 311 35.99 29.78 -3.00
N THR A 312 35.83 31.10 -2.91
CA THR A 312 36.49 31.92 -1.87
C THR A 312 35.80 31.69 -0.51
N GLN A 313 36.53 31.99 0.59
CA GLN A 313 35.91 31.90 1.92
C GLN A 313 34.77 32.90 2.11
N ASP A 314 34.81 34.06 1.48
CA ASP A 314 33.77 35.07 1.55
C ASP A 314 32.51 34.62 0.77
N ASP A 315 32.70 33.99 -0.39
CA ASP A 315 31.59 33.36 -1.13
C ASP A 315 30.95 32.25 -0.29
N MET A 316 31.72 31.43 0.42
CA MET A 316 31.20 30.37 1.29
C MET A 316 30.43 30.92 2.50
N ARG A 317 30.91 31.98 3.15
CA ARG A 317 30.20 32.65 4.25
C ARG A 317 28.86 33.24 3.78
N SER A 318 28.82 33.83 2.60
CA SER A 318 27.59 34.36 2.01
C SER A 318 26.61 33.25 1.69
N SER A 319 27.10 32.11 1.16
CA SER A 319 26.27 30.91 0.88
C SER A 319 25.58 30.38 2.14
N THR A 320 26.31 30.30 3.26
CA THR A 320 25.74 29.82 4.54
C THR A 320 24.58 30.69 5.03
N ARG A 321 24.60 31.99 4.75
CA ARG A 321 23.50 32.89 5.08
C ARG A 321 22.25 32.64 4.22
N VAL A 322 22.44 32.24 2.97
CA VAL A 322 21.35 32.03 2.01
C VAL A 322 20.69 30.64 2.20
N VAL A 323 21.49 29.59 2.38
CA VAL A 323 21.02 28.19 2.30
C VAL A 323 21.19 27.40 3.58
N ASN A 324 21.85 27.95 4.61
CA ASN A 324 22.25 27.24 5.84
C ASN A 324 23.08 25.96 5.59
N SER A 325 23.71 25.83 4.42
CA SER A 325 24.55 24.68 4.09
C SER A 325 25.68 25.09 3.14
N ASN A 326 26.85 24.47 3.31
CA ASN A 326 28.04 24.66 2.49
C ASN A 326 28.38 23.39 1.74
N GLY A 327 27.51 22.90 0.89
CA GLY A 327 27.75 21.66 0.18
C GLY A 327 26.79 21.38 -0.94
N MET A 328 26.95 20.22 -1.54
CA MET A 328 25.97 19.69 -2.52
C MET A 328 24.88 18.96 -1.76
N VAL A 329 23.63 19.21 -2.13
CA VAL A 329 22.48 18.43 -1.65
C VAL A 329 22.34 17.18 -2.51
N VAL A 330 22.30 16.03 -1.88
CA VAL A 330 22.12 14.71 -2.50
C VAL A 330 20.80 14.15 -2.07
N LEU A 331 19.93 13.86 -3.04
CA LEU A 331 18.60 13.30 -2.84
C LEU A 331 18.57 11.88 -3.36
N ILE A 332 18.04 10.95 -2.56
CA ILE A 332 17.82 9.56 -2.94
C ILE A 332 16.32 9.30 -2.96
N HIS A 333 15.79 8.93 -4.12
CA HIS A 333 14.36 8.75 -4.31
C HIS A 333 14.04 7.70 -5.38
N HIS A 334 12.79 7.32 -5.46
CA HIS A 334 12.36 6.43 -6.54
C HIS A 334 12.44 7.16 -7.89
N ARG A 335 12.86 6.45 -8.94
CA ARG A 335 13.12 7.02 -10.28
C ARG A 335 11.93 7.75 -10.92
N MET A 336 10.70 7.48 -10.47
CA MET A 336 9.46 8.11 -10.92
C MET A 336 8.88 9.09 -9.89
N ASP A 337 9.61 9.41 -8.82
CA ASP A 337 9.19 10.38 -7.81
C ASP A 337 9.74 11.77 -8.14
N TYR A 338 8.88 12.78 -8.07
CA TYR A 338 9.35 14.17 -8.08
C TYR A 338 10.16 14.43 -6.80
N PRO A 339 11.44 14.86 -6.91
CA PRO A 339 12.30 15.09 -5.76
C PRO A 339 11.86 16.35 -5.02
N GLY A 340 10.97 16.15 -4.06
CA GLY A 340 10.37 17.19 -3.24
C GLY A 340 11.07 17.39 -1.90
N LEU A 341 10.48 18.27 -1.06
CA LEU A 341 11.01 18.58 0.27
C LEU A 341 10.97 17.39 1.25
N ASN A 342 10.18 16.37 0.96
CA ASN A 342 10.04 15.17 1.79
C ASN A 342 10.98 14.02 1.34
N THR A 343 11.87 14.29 0.39
CA THR A 343 12.85 13.31 -0.10
C THR A 343 14.02 13.20 0.87
N ASN A 344 14.55 12.00 1.05
CA ASN A 344 15.75 11.77 1.88
C ASN A 344 16.91 12.61 1.34
N MET A 345 17.38 13.53 2.16
CA MET A 345 18.37 14.54 1.80
C MET A 345 19.67 14.35 2.61
N TYR A 346 20.79 14.42 1.91
CA TYR A 346 22.11 14.37 2.49
C TYR A 346 22.94 15.55 1.99
N THR A 347 23.85 16.04 2.79
CA THR A 347 24.76 17.13 2.39
C THR A 347 26.17 16.60 2.22
N LEU A 348 26.73 16.75 1.02
CA LEU A 348 28.11 16.47 0.74
C LEU A 348 28.94 17.75 0.85
N GLN A 349 29.86 17.77 1.80
CA GLN A 349 30.80 18.87 2.00
C GLN A 349 32.00 18.75 1.06
N VAL A 350 32.63 19.88 0.79
CA VAL A 350 33.88 19.95 0.03
C VAL A 350 34.98 19.11 0.73
N ASN A 351 35.81 18.43 -0.03
CA ASN A 351 36.87 17.52 0.46
C ASN A 351 36.35 16.34 1.31
N HIS A 352 35.10 15.93 1.07
CA HIS A 352 34.52 14.74 1.69
C HIS A 352 34.06 13.76 0.62
N LYS A 353 34.02 12.49 1.03
CA LYS A 353 33.34 11.41 0.27
C LYS A 353 32.10 11.00 1.03
N LEU A 354 30.98 11.04 0.36
CA LEU A 354 29.69 10.57 0.88
C LEU A 354 29.42 9.16 0.35
N GLU A 355 29.37 8.18 1.23
CA GLU A 355 28.97 6.82 0.90
C GLU A 355 27.56 6.58 1.43
N ILE A 356 26.66 6.09 0.58
CA ILE A 356 25.28 5.81 0.95
C ILE A 356 24.99 4.35 0.65
N ALA A 357 24.83 3.56 1.69
CA ALA A 357 24.37 2.18 1.60
C ALA A 357 22.83 2.16 1.58
N ILE A 358 22.24 1.50 0.58
CA ILE A 358 20.80 1.46 0.35
C ILE A 358 20.25 0.09 0.70
N LYS A 359 19.16 0.07 1.49
CA LYS A 359 18.34 -1.10 1.75
C LYS A 359 16.95 -0.86 1.14
N PRO A 360 16.65 -1.48 0.00
CA PRO A 360 15.31 -1.37 -0.57
C PRO A 360 14.29 -2.17 0.26
N GLU A 361 13.07 -1.66 0.30
CA GLU A 361 11.92 -2.32 0.90
C GLU A 361 10.72 -2.16 -0.02
N LEU A 362 10.14 -3.26 -0.44
CA LEU A 362 8.95 -3.25 -1.29
C LEU A 362 7.70 -3.48 -0.46
N ILE A 363 6.78 -2.52 -0.46
CA ILE A 363 5.47 -2.64 0.18
C ILE A 363 4.42 -2.81 -0.90
N GLN A 364 3.73 -3.96 -0.88
CA GLN A 364 2.66 -4.27 -1.80
C GLN A 364 1.30 -4.31 -1.09
N LYS A 365 0.29 -3.75 -1.75
CA LYS A 365 -1.11 -3.72 -1.31
C LYS A 365 -1.99 -4.14 -2.48
N PRO A 366 -2.92 -5.08 -2.33
CA PRO A 366 -3.88 -5.41 -3.38
C PRO A 366 -4.69 -4.17 -3.79
N ALA A 367 -4.85 -3.96 -5.10
CA ALA A 367 -5.55 -2.79 -5.63
C ALA A 367 -7.02 -2.65 -5.17
N GLY A 368 -7.68 -3.77 -4.84
CA GLY A 368 -9.04 -3.78 -4.31
C GLY A 368 -9.15 -3.60 -2.80
N LEU A 369 -8.03 -3.44 -2.08
CA LEU A 369 -8.04 -3.32 -0.64
C LEU A 369 -8.71 -2.02 -0.20
N GLN A 370 -9.76 -2.14 0.63
CA GLN A 370 -10.53 -1.02 1.15
C GLN A 370 -10.51 -1.02 2.68
N HIS A 371 -10.65 0.14 3.28
CA HIS A 371 -10.88 0.30 4.71
C HIS A 371 -12.04 1.29 4.95
N ARG A 372 -12.63 1.27 6.13
CA ARG A 372 -13.64 2.27 6.50
C ARG A 372 -12.97 3.50 7.12
N ASN A 373 -13.31 4.68 6.60
CA ASN A 373 -12.91 5.94 7.19
C ASN A 373 -13.73 6.26 8.46
N LYS A 374 -13.44 7.38 9.12
CA LYS A 374 -14.18 7.85 10.31
C LYS A 374 -15.67 8.05 10.04
N GLU A 375 -16.05 8.33 8.80
CA GLU A 375 -17.43 8.53 8.34
C GLU A 375 -18.12 7.22 7.93
N LYS A 376 -17.51 6.06 8.22
CA LYS A 376 -18.00 4.71 7.88
C LYS A 376 -18.09 4.42 6.36
N GLN A 377 -17.50 5.26 5.51
CA GLN A 377 -17.44 5.02 4.07
C GLN A 377 -16.27 4.09 3.73
N LEU A 378 -16.47 3.20 2.78
CA LEU A 378 -15.43 2.34 2.22
C LEU A 378 -14.54 3.18 1.29
N VAL A 379 -13.28 3.32 1.64
CA VAL A 379 -12.30 4.04 0.84
C VAL A 379 -11.12 3.12 0.50
N PRO A 380 -10.58 3.19 -0.73
CA PRO A 380 -9.41 2.39 -1.09
C PRO A 380 -8.20 2.77 -0.21
N VAL A 381 -7.45 1.76 0.23
CA VAL A 381 -6.25 1.93 1.08
C VAL A 381 -5.10 2.54 0.28
N CYS A 382 -5.04 2.26 -1.01
CA CYS A 382 -4.00 2.71 -1.92
C CYS A 382 -4.57 3.06 -3.28
N ILE A 383 -3.77 3.71 -4.11
CA ILE A 383 -4.10 4.00 -5.52
C ILE A 383 -3.23 3.12 -6.39
N ALA A 384 -3.87 2.35 -7.26
CA ALA A 384 -3.18 1.55 -8.25
C ALA A 384 -2.66 2.43 -9.40
N GLU A 385 -1.64 1.95 -10.11
CA GLU A 385 -0.98 2.74 -11.14
C GLU A 385 -1.90 3.10 -12.32
N ASP A 386 -2.81 2.21 -12.67
CA ASP A 386 -3.84 2.40 -13.70
C ASP A 386 -4.94 3.40 -13.28
N GLN A 387 -5.08 3.64 -11.97
CA GLN A 387 -6.05 4.58 -11.37
C GLN A 387 -5.47 5.98 -11.16
N ASN A 388 -4.43 6.36 -11.91
CA ASN A 388 -3.82 7.68 -11.77
C ASN A 388 -4.82 8.80 -12.12
N THR A 389 -5.09 9.68 -11.15
CA THR A 389 -5.98 10.84 -11.26
C THR A 389 -5.23 12.17 -11.27
N LEU A 390 -3.88 12.15 -11.29
CA LEU A 390 -3.08 13.36 -11.30
C LEU A 390 -3.20 14.06 -12.66
N GLU A 391 -3.30 15.39 -12.63
CA GLU A 391 -3.46 16.22 -13.82
C GLU A 391 -2.12 16.46 -14.54
N TYR A 392 -1.08 16.77 -13.76
CA TYR A 392 0.22 17.19 -14.29
C TYR A 392 1.28 16.09 -14.26
N PHE A 393 0.99 14.93 -13.67
CA PHE A 393 1.91 13.79 -13.57
C PHE A 393 1.28 12.53 -14.14
N SER A 394 1.98 11.86 -15.05
CA SER A 394 1.50 10.64 -15.71
C SER A 394 1.56 9.39 -14.83
N VAL A 395 2.33 9.43 -13.74
CA VAL A 395 2.53 8.30 -12.83
C VAL A 395 2.10 8.71 -11.42
N TYR A 396 1.18 7.91 -10.84
CA TYR A 396 0.79 8.13 -9.46
C TYR A 396 1.89 7.66 -8.50
N ARG A 397 2.43 8.60 -7.75
CA ARG A 397 3.32 8.39 -6.62
C ARG A 397 2.93 9.37 -5.52
N TYR A 398 3.25 9.05 -4.27
CA TYR A 398 2.90 9.93 -3.14
C TYR A 398 3.53 11.33 -3.27
N SER A 399 4.81 11.38 -3.64
CA SER A 399 5.54 12.62 -3.92
C SER A 399 4.94 13.42 -5.07
N ASN A 400 4.54 12.73 -6.16
CA ASN A 400 3.94 13.35 -7.34
C ASN A 400 2.55 13.93 -7.03
N CYS A 401 1.77 13.27 -6.18
CA CYS A 401 0.48 13.79 -5.72
C CYS A 401 0.66 15.12 -4.96
N TYR A 402 1.62 15.20 -4.04
CA TYR A 402 1.91 16.47 -3.36
C TYR A 402 2.44 17.55 -4.29
N ALA A 403 3.31 17.19 -5.24
CA ALA A 403 3.78 18.12 -6.25
C ALA A 403 2.63 18.63 -7.12
N ASN A 404 1.73 17.74 -7.55
CA ASN A 404 0.52 18.10 -8.32
C ASN A 404 -0.39 19.09 -7.56
N CYS A 405 -0.60 18.88 -6.27
CA CYS A 405 -1.37 19.81 -5.44
C CYS A 405 -0.68 21.17 -5.32
N ARG A 406 0.65 21.20 -5.17
CA ARG A 406 1.42 22.46 -5.14
C ARG A 406 1.35 23.20 -6.47
N VAL A 407 1.47 22.49 -7.59
CA VAL A 407 1.29 23.08 -8.94
C VAL A 407 -0.07 23.75 -9.07
N LYS A 408 -1.15 23.05 -8.69
CA LYS A 408 -2.51 23.61 -8.68
C LYS A 408 -2.62 24.87 -7.81
N ALA A 409 -2.07 24.81 -6.58
CA ALA A 409 -2.09 25.95 -5.67
C ALA A 409 -1.33 27.17 -6.23
N MET A 410 -0.16 26.96 -6.85
CA MET A 410 0.62 28.04 -7.44
C MET A 410 -0.10 28.70 -8.63
N ILE A 411 -0.71 27.89 -9.50
CA ILE A 411 -1.51 28.41 -10.62
C ILE A 411 -2.69 29.22 -10.10
N GLN A 412 -3.41 28.75 -9.10
CA GLN A 412 -4.59 29.45 -8.57
C GLN A 412 -4.24 30.71 -7.80
N LEU A 413 -3.15 30.71 -7.03
CA LEU A 413 -2.76 31.84 -6.19
C LEU A 413 -1.98 32.92 -6.95
N CYS A 414 -1.09 32.50 -7.88
CA CYS A 414 -0.14 33.41 -8.53
C CYS A 414 -0.24 33.43 -10.06
N GLY A 415 -1.09 32.59 -10.68
CA GLY A 415 -1.29 32.57 -12.12
C GLY A 415 -0.10 32.06 -12.94
N CYS A 416 0.96 31.58 -12.29
CA CYS A 416 2.18 31.12 -12.96
C CYS A 416 2.84 29.94 -12.24
N LEU A 417 3.74 29.25 -12.93
CA LEU A 417 4.58 28.19 -12.36
C LEU A 417 6.04 28.64 -12.26
N PRO A 418 6.67 28.49 -11.08
CA PRO A 418 8.09 28.75 -10.94
C PRO A 418 8.91 27.75 -11.75
N PHE A 419 10.13 28.14 -12.07
CA PHE A 419 11.02 27.40 -12.94
C PHE A 419 11.29 25.94 -12.50
N ILE A 420 11.11 25.60 -11.22
CA ILE A 420 11.21 24.21 -10.72
C ILE A 420 10.16 23.27 -11.33
N TYR A 421 9.16 23.80 -12.01
CA TYR A 421 8.14 23.09 -12.79
C TYR A 421 8.13 23.50 -14.26
N ASP A 422 9.28 23.96 -14.79
CA ASP A 422 9.40 24.49 -16.15
C ASP A 422 8.93 23.51 -17.25
N ASN A 423 9.24 22.21 -17.06
CA ASN A 423 8.79 21.15 -17.94
C ASN A 423 7.25 20.99 -17.98
N ILE A 424 6.59 21.18 -16.84
CA ILE A 424 5.12 21.17 -16.74
C ILE A 424 4.55 22.43 -17.39
N ALA A 425 5.13 23.60 -17.09
CA ALA A 425 4.70 24.87 -17.65
C ALA A 425 4.80 24.85 -19.20
N GLU A 426 5.87 24.29 -19.74
CA GLU A 426 6.08 24.16 -21.18
C GLU A 426 5.06 23.22 -21.82
N PHE A 427 4.87 22.03 -21.25
CA PHE A 427 3.97 21.03 -21.84
C PHE A 427 2.50 21.46 -21.81
N TYR A 428 2.04 22.05 -20.70
CA TYR A 428 0.64 22.49 -20.52
C TYR A 428 0.39 23.95 -20.94
N ASN A 429 1.39 24.61 -21.53
CA ASN A 429 1.33 26.02 -21.95
C ASN A 429 0.86 26.97 -20.82
N ILE A 430 1.39 26.76 -19.60
CA ILE A 430 1.10 27.56 -18.42
C ILE A 430 2.14 28.69 -18.33
N SER A 431 1.71 29.87 -17.89
CA SER A 431 2.59 31.01 -17.70
C SER A 431 3.73 30.68 -16.73
N ARG A 432 4.97 31.02 -17.11
CA ARG A 432 6.16 30.90 -16.26
C ARG A 432 6.25 32.08 -15.30
N CYS A 433 6.63 31.82 -14.07
CA CYS A 433 6.90 32.90 -13.12
C CYS A 433 8.25 33.53 -13.40
N GLU A 434 8.22 34.80 -13.78
CA GLU A 434 9.40 35.66 -13.88
C GLU A 434 9.65 36.37 -12.53
N ILE A 435 10.68 37.22 -12.45
CA ILE A 435 11.12 37.87 -11.20
C ILE A 435 9.98 38.60 -10.48
N GLU A 436 9.12 39.29 -11.24
CA GLU A 436 7.98 40.05 -10.71
C GLU A 436 6.92 39.18 -10.00
N HIS A 437 6.85 37.88 -10.31
CA HIS A 437 5.92 36.96 -9.71
C HIS A 437 6.46 36.32 -8.42
N LEU A 438 7.78 36.36 -8.18
CA LEU A 438 8.39 35.72 -7.00
C LEU A 438 7.84 36.22 -5.66
N PRO A 439 7.50 37.51 -5.48
CA PRO A 439 6.87 38.01 -4.26
C PRO A 439 5.51 37.34 -3.96
N CYS A 440 4.73 36.96 -5.01
CA CYS A 440 3.49 36.21 -4.83
C CYS A 440 3.77 34.83 -4.26
N ILE A 441 4.71 34.08 -4.83
CA ILE A 441 5.11 32.75 -4.35
C ILE A 441 5.62 32.84 -2.89
N GLN A 442 6.44 33.83 -2.58
CA GLN A 442 7.00 34.01 -1.23
C GLN A 442 5.91 34.31 -0.19
N ARG A 443 4.95 35.20 -0.50
CA ARG A 443 3.83 35.52 0.40
C ARG A 443 2.95 34.31 0.68
N ASN A 444 2.77 33.45 -0.34
CA ASN A 444 1.89 32.28 -0.25
C ASN A 444 2.64 30.98 0.08
N THR A 445 3.92 31.03 0.46
CA THR A 445 4.74 29.84 0.75
C THR A 445 4.11 28.90 1.76
N LYS A 446 3.47 29.45 2.81
CA LYS A 446 2.77 28.63 3.82
C LYS A 446 1.59 27.87 3.21
N LEU A 447 0.75 28.54 2.43
CA LEU A 447 -0.41 27.94 1.76
C LEU A 447 0.01 26.88 0.75
N ILE A 448 1.02 27.15 -0.05
CA ILE A 448 1.59 26.21 -1.02
C ILE A 448 2.27 25.03 -0.32
N GLY A 449 2.86 25.22 0.84
CA GLY A 449 3.56 24.16 1.60
C GLY A 449 2.63 23.24 2.37
N ILE A 450 1.57 23.78 2.97
CA ILE A 450 0.61 23.04 3.83
C ILE A 450 -0.61 22.61 3.00
N VAL A 451 -0.39 21.92 1.89
CA VAL A 451 -1.46 21.50 0.98
C VAL A 451 -2.45 20.52 1.63
N LYS A 452 -2.11 19.93 2.77
CA LYS A 452 -2.90 18.87 3.42
C LYS A 452 -4.03 19.39 4.30
N ASP A 453 -3.88 20.58 4.92
CA ASP A 453 -4.75 21.05 6.00
C ASP A 453 -5.51 22.34 5.65
N ILE A 454 -5.49 22.78 4.41
CA ILE A 454 -6.24 23.96 4.01
C ILE A 454 -7.70 23.53 3.82
N GLN A 455 -8.53 23.84 4.82
CA GLN A 455 -10.00 23.70 4.76
C GLN A 455 -10.66 24.72 3.82
N ASN A 456 -9.92 25.29 2.89
CA ASN A 456 -10.49 26.12 1.85
C ASN A 456 -11.09 25.21 0.77
N GLU A 457 -12.34 25.43 0.42
CA GLU A 457 -13.10 24.65 -0.57
C GLU A 457 -12.39 24.47 -1.91
N ASN A 458 -11.39 25.29 -2.21
CA ASN A 458 -10.63 25.28 -3.48
C ASN A 458 -9.35 24.41 -3.46
N PHE A 459 -8.88 23.94 -2.29
CA PHE A 459 -7.58 23.24 -2.17
C PHE A 459 -7.65 21.94 -1.35
N THR A 460 -8.55 21.05 -1.68
CA THR A 460 -8.57 19.73 -1.03
C THR A 460 -7.52 18.82 -1.68
N CYS A 461 -6.41 18.62 -1.00
CA CYS A 461 -5.39 17.64 -1.41
C CYS A 461 -5.44 16.42 -0.50
N SER A 462 -5.86 15.29 -1.03
CA SER A 462 -5.86 14.00 -0.34
C SER A 462 -4.96 13.02 -1.07
N CYS A 463 -3.68 12.96 -0.68
CA CYS A 463 -2.73 12.02 -1.24
C CYS A 463 -2.77 10.70 -0.48
N ARG A 464 -3.01 9.60 -1.18
CA ARG A 464 -2.95 8.23 -0.67
C ARG A 464 -1.65 7.56 -1.09
N THR A 465 -1.27 6.52 -0.39
CA THR A 465 -0.09 5.73 -0.79
C THR A 465 -0.35 4.98 -2.09
N PRO A 466 0.65 4.76 -2.96
CA PRO A 466 0.53 3.86 -4.09
C PRO A 466 0.37 2.41 -3.58
N CYS A 467 -0.28 1.55 -4.41
CA CYS A 467 -0.47 0.15 -4.06
C CYS A 467 0.83 -0.65 -4.10
N GLU A 468 1.75 -0.23 -4.94
CA GLU A 468 3.13 -0.72 -4.93
C GLU A 468 4.08 0.43 -4.61
N ASN A 469 4.82 0.31 -3.52
CA ASN A 469 5.75 1.33 -3.06
C ASN A 469 7.12 0.73 -2.74
N MET A 470 8.13 1.14 -3.51
CA MET A 470 9.52 0.84 -3.22
C MET A 470 10.09 1.98 -2.36
N ASN A 471 10.42 1.68 -1.12
CA ASN A 471 11.13 2.56 -0.21
C ASN A 471 12.63 2.25 -0.24
N TYR A 472 13.44 3.26 0.02
CA TYR A 472 14.88 3.11 0.16
C TYR A 472 15.28 3.61 1.55
N ASP A 473 15.64 2.68 2.42
CA ASP A 473 16.30 3.03 3.68
C ASP A 473 17.78 3.24 3.42
N ASN A 474 18.32 4.36 3.88
CA ASN A 474 19.64 4.83 3.50
C ASN A 474 20.51 5.02 4.74
N SER A 475 21.71 4.45 4.70
CA SER A 475 22.73 4.62 5.74
C SER A 475 23.89 5.43 5.17
N PRO A 476 23.94 6.76 5.42
CA PRO A 476 25.01 7.61 4.94
C PRO A 476 26.24 7.51 5.82
N ASN A 477 27.41 7.56 5.19
CA ASN A 477 28.71 7.67 5.85
C ASN A 477 29.54 8.78 5.18
N LEU A 478 29.90 9.80 5.93
CA LEU A 478 30.67 10.94 5.45
C LEU A 478 32.12 10.78 5.86
N ILE A 479 33.02 10.65 4.89
CA ILE A 479 34.46 10.41 5.09
C ILE A 479 35.22 11.67 4.71
N SER A 480 36.00 12.24 5.64
CA SER A 480 36.87 13.37 5.35
C SER A 480 38.12 12.93 4.58
N LEU A 481 38.38 13.61 3.47
CA LEU A 481 39.58 13.34 2.64
C LEU A 481 40.71 14.26 3.07
N THR A 482 41.57 13.80 4.01
CA THR A 482 42.75 14.54 4.43
C THR A 482 43.89 14.40 3.42
N LYS A 483 44.74 15.46 3.30
CA LYS A 483 45.89 15.46 2.36
C LYS A 483 46.89 14.33 2.58
N ALA A 484 46.86 13.73 3.79
CA ALA A 484 47.84 12.71 4.21
C ALA A 484 47.48 11.28 3.78
N SER A 485 46.25 11.01 3.35
CA SER A 485 45.76 9.63 3.23
C SER A 485 45.92 8.99 1.86
N LEU A 486 46.43 9.68 0.83
CA LEU A 486 46.48 9.11 -0.51
C LEU A 486 47.73 9.58 -1.30
N PRO A 487 48.82 8.82 -1.31
CA PRO A 487 49.87 9.01 -2.29
C PRO A 487 49.41 8.47 -3.64
N ASN A 488 49.37 9.32 -4.65
CA ASN A 488 49.27 8.98 -6.08
C ASN A 488 47.99 8.30 -6.62
N THR A 489 46.84 8.36 -5.98
CA THR A 489 45.58 7.88 -6.60
C THR A 489 44.80 9.01 -7.23
N THR A 490 44.22 8.73 -8.39
CA THR A 490 43.33 9.61 -9.18
C THR A 490 42.04 10.00 -8.44
N ASP A 491 41.78 9.45 -7.27
CA ASP A 491 40.56 9.58 -6.46
C ASP A 491 40.57 10.72 -5.43
N LYS A 492 41.39 11.77 -5.62
CA LYS A 492 41.59 12.85 -4.67
C LYS A 492 40.50 13.93 -4.61
N GLY A 493 39.35 13.68 -5.19
CA GLY A 493 38.25 14.66 -5.29
C GLY A 493 37.06 14.34 -4.39
N THR A 494 36.26 15.38 -4.11
CA THR A 494 34.93 15.21 -3.51
C THR A 494 34.13 14.20 -4.32
N ALA A 495 33.55 13.21 -3.67
CA ALA A 495 32.92 12.10 -4.35
C ALA A 495 31.64 11.60 -3.65
N ILE A 496 30.75 11.01 -4.41
CA ILE A 496 29.57 10.30 -3.91
C ILE A 496 29.68 8.85 -4.35
N LYS A 497 29.31 7.93 -3.46
CA LYS A 497 29.15 6.53 -3.76
C LYS A 497 27.82 6.03 -3.20
N VAL A 498 27.00 5.45 -4.08
CA VAL A 498 25.68 4.93 -3.73
C VAL A 498 25.63 3.47 -4.16
N TYR A 499 25.32 2.57 -3.23
CA TYR A 499 25.36 1.13 -3.49
C TYR A 499 24.31 0.37 -2.70
N MET A 500 23.93 -0.82 -3.18
CA MET A 500 23.05 -1.73 -2.45
C MET A 500 23.78 -2.39 -1.31
N TYR A 501 23.18 -2.37 -0.11
CA TYR A 501 23.82 -2.88 1.12
C TYR A 501 24.00 -4.39 1.13
N SER A 502 22.98 -5.13 0.70
CA SER A 502 22.90 -6.60 0.78
C SER A 502 22.45 -7.24 -0.52
N GLN A 503 22.65 -8.54 -0.65
CA GLN A 503 22.22 -9.33 -1.82
C GLN A 503 20.71 -9.56 -1.86
N THR A 504 20.01 -9.36 -0.74
CA THR A 504 18.58 -9.55 -0.63
C THR A 504 17.90 -8.35 0.02
N PHE A 505 16.59 -8.22 -0.18
CA PHE A 505 15.78 -7.17 0.42
C PHE A 505 14.43 -7.69 0.91
N GLN A 506 13.77 -6.89 1.73
CA GLN A 506 12.50 -7.23 2.37
C GLN A 506 11.31 -6.86 1.48
N MET A 507 10.35 -7.80 1.37
CA MET A 507 9.06 -7.55 0.77
C MET A 507 7.96 -7.67 1.82
N LEU A 508 7.10 -6.66 1.88
CA LEU A 508 5.96 -6.55 2.78
C LEU A 508 4.66 -6.61 1.97
N LEU A 509 3.70 -7.35 2.50
CA LEU A 509 2.36 -7.46 1.93
C LEU A 509 1.32 -6.99 2.94
N THR A 510 0.49 -6.02 2.55
CA THR A 510 -0.62 -5.52 3.36
C THR A 510 -1.92 -6.18 2.92
N LEU A 511 -2.60 -6.86 3.84
CA LEU A 511 -3.87 -7.55 3.58
C LEU A 511 -4.94 -7.06 4.57
N SER A 512 -6.20 -7.32 4.24
CA SER A 512 -7.28 -7.18 5.22
C SER A 512 -7.07 -8.17 6.36
N ALA A 513 -7.20 -7.70 7.60
CA ALA A 513 -7.09 -8.53 8.79
C ALA A 513 -8.43 -9.20 9.15
N ALA A 514 -9.52 -8.81 8.52
CA ALA A 514 -10.86 -9.33 8.75
C ALA A 514 -11.59 -9.45 7.40
N ASP A 515 -11.23 -10.48 6.64
CA ASP A 515 -11.87 -10.83 5.38
C ASP A 515 -13.12 -11.70 5.57
N GLU A 516 -13.76 -12.08 4.48
CA GLU A 516 -14.95 -12.94 4.50
C GLU A 516 -14.67 -14.32 5.14
N THR A 517 -13.48 -14.87 4.93
CA THR A 517 -13.07 -16.15 5.51
C THR A 517 -12.90 -16.05 7.03
N TYR A 518 -12.33 -14.93 7.50
CA TYR A 518 -12.26 -14.62 8.93
C TYR A 518 -13.64 -14.50 9.55
N LEU A 519 -14.58 -13.82 8.88
CA LEU A 519 -15.96 -13.68 9.37
C LEU A 519 -16.63 -15.05 9.47
N LEU A 520 -16.58 -15.85 8.40
CA LEU A 520 -17.17 -17.19 8.35
C LEU A 520 -16.58 -18.10 9.45
N ALA A 521 -15.25 -18.13 9.58
CA ALA A 521 -14.57 -18.92 10.59
C ALA A 521 -14.92 -18.47 12.02
N SER A 522 -14.95 -17.16 12.26
CA SER A 522 -15.27 -16.61 13.58
C SER A 522 -16.71 -16.88 13.98
N VAL A 523 -17.67 -16.65 13.09
CA VAL A 523 -19.09 -16.92 13.32
C VAL A 523 -19.31 -18.42 13.51
N GLY A 524 -18.75 -19.27 12.63
CA GLY A 524 -18.84 -20.73 12.73
C GLY A 524 -18.24 -21.25 14.03
N GLY A 525 -17.08 -20.71 14.45
CA GLY A 525 -16.43 -21.06 15.72
C GLY A 525 -17.28 -20.69 16.95
N ILE A 526 -17.89 -19.53 16.96
CA ILE A 526 -18.78 -19.09 18.04
C ILE A 526 -20.02 -19.99 18.12
N PHE A 527 -20.69 -20.23 16.98
CA PHE A 527 -21.87 -21.11 16.96
C PHE A 527 -21.53 -22.56 17.37
N SER A 528 -20.37 -23.06 16.93
CA SER A 528 -19.89 -24.36 17.35
C SER A 528 -19.64 -24.43 18.87
N LEU A 529 -18.99 -23.41 19.44
CA LEU A 529 -18.64 -23.37 20.86
C LEU A 529 -19.87 -23.26 21.77
N PHE A 530 -20.83 -22.40 21.44
CA PHE A 530 -21.97 -22.11 22.29
C PHE A 530 -23.18 -23.03 22.04
N LEU A 531 -23.42 -23.43 20.79
CA LEU A 531 -24.60 -24.23 20.38
C LEU A 531 -24.23 -25.64 19.92
N GLY A 532 -22.94 -25.97 19.79
CA GLY A 532 -22.50 -27.23 19.21
C GLY A 532 -22.92 -27.41 17.73
N CYS A 533 -23.27 -26.30 17.06
CA CYS A 533 -23.72 -26.35 15.67
C CYS A 533 -22.54 -26.45 14.71
N SER A 534 -22.67 -27.33 13.73
CA SER A 534 -21.76 -27.45 12.60
C SER A 534 -22.45 -27.05 11.30
N PHE A 535 -21.71 -26.93 10.20
CA PHE A 535 -22.31 -26.75 8.87
C PHE A 535 -23.25 -27.91 8.52
N LEU A 536 -22.93 -29.13 8.95
CA LEU A 536 -23.80 -30.29 8.79
C LEU A 536 -25.13 -30.14 9.53
N SER A 537 -25.15 -29.49 10.70
CA SER A 537 -26.39 -29.21 11.42
C SER A 537 -27.35 -28.31 10.62
N VAL A 538 -26.82 -27.40 9.81
CA VAL A 538 -27.66 -26.57 8.91
C VAL A 538 -28.27 -27.42 7.79
N VAL A 539 -27.48 -28.31 7.19
CA VAL A 539 -27.97 -29.24 6.16
C VAL A 539 -29.04 -30.17 6.73
N GLU A 540 -28.81 -30.69 7.95
CA GLU A 540 -29.75 -31.52 8.71
C GLU A 540 -31.08 -30.80 8.95
N ILE A 541 -31.06 -29.55 9.39
CA ILE A 541 -32.27 -28.73 9.57
C ILE A 541 -33.05 -28.61 8.25
N VAL A 542 -32.36 -28.28 7.17
CA VAL A 542 -33.00 -28.13 5.84
C VAL A 542 -33.66 -29.44 5.38
N TYR A 543 -32.95 -30.57 5.59
CA TYR A 543 -33.46 -31.89 5.26
C TYR A 543 -34.74 -32.24 6.07
N PHE A 544 -34.72 -32.01 7.37
CA PHE A 544 -35.89 -32.29 8.21
C PHE A 544 -37.05 -31.32 7.97
N VAL A 545 -36.78 -30.05 7.68
CA VAL A 545 -37.81 -29.11 7.26
C VAL A 545 -38.49 -29.56 5.95
N TYR A 546 -37.70 -30.05 4.98
CA TYR A 546 -38.25 -30.67 3.76
C TYR A 546 -39.16 -31.86 4.04
N LEU A 547 -38.68 -32.80 4.91
CA LEU A 547 -39.46 -33.96 5.29
C LEU A 547 -40.75 -33.55 6.02
N TYR A 548 -40.67 -32.59 6.94
CA TYR A 548 -41.81 -32.07 7.69
C TYR A 548 -42.88 -31.45 6.74
N CYS A 549 -42.47 -30.62 5.82
CA CYS A 549 -43.34 -30.03 4.81
C CYS A 549 -43.99 -31.13 3.96
N ARG A 550 -43.21 -32.11 3.49
CA ARG A 550 -43.72 -33.25 2.73
C ARG A 550 -44.77 -34.05 3.53
N ALA A 551 -44.56 -34.28 4.81
CA ALA A 551 -45.50 -34.96 5.68
C ALA A 551 -46.81 -34.17 5.86
N ILE A 552 -46.72 -32.86 6.04
CA ILE A 552 -47.93 -31.98 6.08
C ILE A 552 -48.75 -32.07 4.78
N PHE A 553 -48.08 -31.98 3.62
CA PHE A 553 -48.76 -32.07 2.34
C PHE A 553 -49.38 -33.45 2.10
N ALA A 554 -48.73 -34.53 2.54
CA ALA A 554 -49.29 -35.89 2.46
C ALA A 554 -50.49 -36.05 3.37
N HIS A 555 -50.43 -35.53 4.60
CA HIS A 555 -51.54 -35.56 5.55
C HIS A 555 -52.77 -34.79 5.06
N LYS A 556 -52.57 -33.59 4.51
CA LYS A 556 -53.66 -32.81 3.89
C LYS A 556 -54.30 -33.52 2.68
N ARG A 557 -53.51 -34.24 1.87
CA ARG A 557 -54.07 -35.04 0.77
C ARG A 557 -54.95 -36.19 1.26
N HIS A 558 -54.54 -36.80 2.37
CA HIS A 558 -55.31 -37.90 2.96
C HIS A 558 -56.63 -37.41 3.58
N GLU A 559 -56.64 -36.24 4.22
CA GLU A 559 -57.84 -35.60 4.76
C GLU A 559 -58.84 -35.24 3.68
N VAL A 560 -58.38 -34.68 2.55
CA VAL A 560 -59.24 -34.35 1.40
C VAL A 560 -59.80 -35.60 0.74
N GLN A 561 -59.08 -36.73 0.70
CA GLN A 561 -59.56 -38.00 0.17
C GLN A 561 -60.57 -38.69 1.10
N THR A 562 -60.42 -38.61 2.42
CA THR A 562 -61.38 -39.14 3.40
C THR A 562 -62.67 -38.34 3.41
N ASP A 563 -62.64 -37.02 3.22
CA ASP A 563 -63.82 -36.19 3.09
C ASP A 563 -64.61 -36.50 1.76
N HIS A 564 -63.90 -36.78 0.68
CA HIS A 564 -64.54 -37.23 -0.55
C HIS A 564 -65.21 -38.61 -0.44
N THR A 565 -64.56 -39.56 0.23
CA THR A 565 -65.10 -40.92 0.45
C THR A 565 -66.25 -40.90 1.46
N THR A 566 -66.24 -40.08 2.50
CA THR A 566 -67.38 -39.93 3.43
C THR A 566 -68.57 -39.22 2.75
N ASN A 567 -68.36 -38.24 1.88
CA ASN A 567 -69.41 -37.61 1.12
C ASN A 567 -70.00 -38.56 0.08
N GLU A 568 -69.22 -39.41 -0.59
CA GLU A 568 -69.78 -40.45 -1.51
C GLU A 568 -70.56 -41.52 -0.76
N ILE A 569 -70.14 -41.93 0.42
CA ILE A 569 -70.92 -42.89 1.25
C ILE A 569 -72.21 -42.26 1.75
N PHE A 570 -72.26 -40.95 2.04
CA PHE A 570 -73.50 -40.25 2.43
C PHE A 570 -74.46 -40.00 1.25
N VAL A 571 -73.95 -39.84 0.07
CA VAL A 571 -74.80 -39.63 -1.16
C VAL A 571 -75.39 -40.97 -1.61
N ASN A 572 -74.66 -42.10 -1.49
CA ASN A 572 -75.16 -43.44 -1.84
C ASN A 572 -76.12 -44.05 -0.82
N GLY A 573 -76.10 -43.62 0.45
CA GLY A 573 -76.99 -44.09 1.52
C GLY A 573 -78.39 -43.54 1.46
N ARG A 574 -78.69 -42.53 0.59
CA ARG A 574 -80.05 -41.93 0.43
C ARG A 574 -80.90 -42.49 -0.73
N ARG A 575 -80.45 -43.56 -1.34
CA ARG A 575 -81.26 -44.21 -2.39
C ARG A 575 -81.61 -45.67 -2.00
N ARG A 576 -82.40 -45.83 -0.96
CA ARG A 576 -83.29 -47.02 -0.78
C ARG A 576 -84.29 -46.73 0.31
N VAL A 577 -85.32 -45.99 -0.02
CA VAL A 577 -86.67 -46.20 0.45
C VAL A 577 -87.63 -45.78 -0.68
N TYR A 578 -88.15 -46.67 -1.33
CA TYR A 578 -89.29 -47.06 -2.13
C TYR A 578 -88.89 -47.83 -3.35
#